data_ef0199b36bc8cdf05bc475168220bb7b
#
_entry.id   ef0199b36bc8cdf05bc475168220bb7b
#
_cell.length_a   1.000
_cell.length_b   1.000
_cell.length_c   1.000
_cell.angle_alpha   90.00
_cell.angle_beta   90.00
_cell.angle_gamma   90.00
#
_symmetry.space_group_name_H-M   'P 1'
#
loop_
_entity.id
_entity.type
_entity.pdbx_description
1 polymer ?
#
loop_
_entity_poly.entity_id
_entity_poly.type
_entity_poly.pdbx_seq_one_letter_code
_entity_poly.pdbx_strand_id
1 'polypeptide(L)'
;MRRGEKGILILIAVVVGGTMLKNLWTVMTDKEKDRGLPFYSTLPQAEEKKAMLLISNNQCRDCHSLWGGEASFMRNVPAPRLDGIGSIRDEGWFYTYLSSKDPQAILPSRLKQEYRMPSYASLPDEDRREMAKYLASLKVKNWYLTETRKAEYEKLTGKPYQP
;
A
#
# COMPACT_ATOMS: atom_id res chain seq x y z
N MET A 1 -54.16 -18.24 0.41
CA MET A 1 -53.57 -16.92 0.13
C MET A 1 -54.64 -15.98 -0.41
N ARG A 2 -54.85 -14.86 0.28
CA ARG A 2 -55.79 -13.82 -0.14
C ARG A 2 -55.27 -13.13 -1.42
N ARG A 3 -56.19 -12.61 -2.27
CA ARG A 3 -55.80 -11.96 -3.53
C ARG A 3 -54.76 -10.84 -3.36
N GLY A 4 -54.77 -10.11 -2.21
CA GLY A 4 -53.79 -9.08 -1.91
C GLY A 4 -52.38 -9.62 -1.59
N GLU A 5 -52.28 -10.78 -0.95
CA GLU A 5 -50.98 -11.41 -0.64
C GLU A 5 -50.22 -11.82 -1.91
N LYS A 6 -50.94 -12.30 -2.91
CA LYS A 6 -50.38 -12.64 -4.21
C LYS A 6 -49.81 -11.40 -4.93
N GLY A 7 -50.52 -10.26 -4.83
CA GLY A 7 -50.08 -9.00 -5.44
C GLY A 7 -48.79 -8.49 -4.81
N ILE A 8 -48.66 -8.56 -3.47
CA ILE A 8 -47.45 -8.14 -2.75
C ILE A 8 -46.25 -9.04 -3.11
N LEU A 9 -46.46 -10.36 -3.16
CA LEU A 9 -45.42 -11.31 -3.55
C LEU A 9 -44.92 -11.09 -4.98
N ILE A 10 -45.81 -10.81 -5.91
CA ILE A 10 -45.45 -10.49 -7.31
C ILE A 10 -44.64 -9.19 -7.35
N LEU A 11 -45.06 -8.16 -6.62
CA LEU A 11 -44.32 -6.89 -6.56
C LEU A 11 -42.91 -7.07 -6.01
N ILE A 12 -42.76 -7.82 -4.92
CA ILE A 12 -41.44 -8.13 -4.31
C ILE A 12 -40.58 -8.91 -5.32
N ALA A 13 -41.15 -9.92 -5.99
CA ALA A 13 -40.42 -10.71 -6.99
C ALA A 13 -39.94 -9.86 -8.16
N VAL A 14 -40.74 -8.91 -8.63
CA VAL A 14 -40.35 -7.97 -9.70
C VAL A 14 -39.25 -7.01 -9.26
N VAL A 15 -39.35 -6.46 -8.04
CA VAL A 15 -38.34 -5.56 -7.53
C VAL A 15 -37.00 -6.28 -7.29
N VAL A 16 -37.05 -7.44 -6.64
CA VAL A 16 -35.83 -8.25 -6.38
C VAL A 16 -35.23 -8.77 -7.69
N GLY A 17 -36.06 -9.28 -8.61
CA GLY A 17 -35.60 -9.73 -9.92
C GLY A 17 -35.00 -8.59 -10.76
N GLY A 18 -35.63 -7.42 -10.76
CA GLY A 18 -35.13 -6.23 -11.45
C GLY A 18 -33.80 -5.71 -10.89
N THR A 19 -33.64 -5.69 -9.56
CA THR A 19 -32.37 -5.29 -8.92
C THR A 19 -31.26 -6.31 -9.16
N MET A 20 -31.56 -7.62 -9.11
CA MET A 20 -30.61 -8.66 -9.46
C MET A 20 -30.15 -8.58 -10.92
N LEU A 21 -31.07 -8.42 -11.85
CA LEU A 21 -30.76 -8.26 -13.28
C LEU A 21 -29.94 -7.01 -13.55
N LYS A 22 -30.26 -5.89 -12.92
CA LYS A 22 -29.47 -4.66 -13.01
C LYS A 22 -28.05 -4.88 -12.48
N ASN A 23 -27.88 -5.48 -11.30
CA ASN A 23 -26.57 -5.75 -10.72
C ASN A 23 -25.76 -6.72 -11.59
N LEU A 24 -26.41 -7.78 -12.11
CA LEU A 24 -25.76 -8.72 -13.00
C LEU A 24 -25.32 -8.04 -14.31
N TRP A 25 -26.17 -7.18 -14.86
CA TRP A 25 -25.83 -6.39 -16.05
C TRP A 25 -24.66 -5.44 -15.78
N THR A 26 -24.66 -4.76 -14.63
CA THR A 26 -23.55 -3.88 -14.22
C THR A 26 -22.24 -4.67 -14.10
N VAL A 27 -22.26 -5.81 -13.43
CA VAL A 27 -21.07 -6.69 -13.29
C VAL A 27 -20.61 -7.25 -14.66
N MET A 28 -21.52 -7.56 -15.58
CA MET A 28 -21.18 -8.06 -16.92
C MET A 28 -20.74 -6.96 -17.89
N THR A 29 -21.23 -5.73 -17.70
CA THR A 29 -20.88 -4.59 -18.56
C THR A 29 -19.78 -3.71 -18.00
N ASP A 30 -19.58 -3.67 -16.70
CA ASP A 30 -18.35 -3.16 -16.07
C ASP A 30 -17.21 -4.16 -16.38
N LYS A 31 -16.82 -4.16 -17.62
CA LYS A 31 -15.43 -4.41 -17.97
C LYS A 31 -14.62 -3.23 -17.47
N GLU A 32 -14.57 -3.05 -16.16
CA GLU A 32 -13.43 -2.38 -15.56
C GLU A 32 -12.24 -3.19 -16.07
N LYS A 33 -11.51 -2.57 -16.99
CA LYS A 33 -10.35 -3.16 -17.63
C LYS A 33 -9.51 -3.68 -16.48
N ASP A 34 -9.42 -5.00 -16.30
CA ASP A 34 -8.54 -5.59 -15.30
C ASP A 34 -7.13 -5.03 -15.55
N ARG A 35 -6.82 -3.95 -14.85
CA ARG A 35 -5.55 -3.24 -14.98
C ARG A 35 -4.44 -4.05 -14.34
N GLY A 36 -4.78 -5.18 -13.73
CA GLY A 36 -3.89 -6.02 -12.96
C GLY A 36 -3.35 -5.29 -11.72
N LEU A 37 -2.45 -5.93 -11.00
CA LEU A 37 -1.81 -5.32 -9.83
C LEU A 37 -0.97 -4.10 -10.26
N PRO A 38 -1.13 -2.95 -9.59
CA PRO A 38 -0.40 -1.74 -9.91
C PRO A 38 1.07 -1.80 -9.51
N PHE A 39 1.42 -2.65 -8.57
CA PHE A 39 2.75 -2.72 -7.95
C PHE A 39 3.61 -3.79 -8.58
N TYR A 40 4.91 -3.52 -8.71
CA TYR A 40 5.91 -4.46 -9.21
C TYR A 40 7.30 -4.11 -8.69
N SER A 41 8.20 -5.11 -8.66
CA SER A 41 9.62 -4.90 -8.40
C SER A 41 10.40 -4.91 -9.72
N THR A 42 11.46 -4.12 -9.80
CA THR A 42 12.38 -4.10 -10.92
C THR A 42 13.62 -4.98 -10.67
N LEU A 43 13.75 -5.56 -9.46
CA LEU A 43 14.84 -6.47 -9.14
C LEU A 43 14.61 -7.87 -9.69
N PRO A 44 15.69 -8.60 -10.03
CA PRO A 44 15.63 -10.04 -10.25
C PRO A 44 15.11 -10.75 -8.99
N GLN A 45 14.32 -11.81 -9.16
CA GLN A 45 13.68 -12.55 -8.08
C GLN A 45 14.65 -13.01 -6.97
N ALA A 46 15.86 -13.41 -7.34
CA ALA A 46 16.87 -13.85 -6.37
C ALA A 46 17.35 -12.72 -5.45
N GLU A 47 17.58 -11.54 -6.02
CA GLU A 47 17.96 -10.34 -5.25
C GLU A 47 16.81 -9.83 -4.40
N GLU A 48 15.60 -9.81 -4.98
CA GLU A 48 14.39 -9.44 -4.27
C GLU A 48 14.18 -10.31 -3.00
N LYS A 49 14.33 -11.64 -3.14
CA LYS A 49 14.19 -12.56 -2.01
C LYS A 49 15.21 -12.30 -0.90
N LYS A 50 16.48 -12.02 -1.26
CA LYS A 50 17.54 -11.67 -0.31
C LYS A 50 17.19 -10.38 0.44
N ALA A 51 16.81 -9.34 -0.29
CA ALA A 51 16.45 -8.05 0.28
C ALA A 51 15.18 -8.12 1.15
N MET A 52 14.18 -8.91 0.76
CA MET A 52 12.99 -9.15 1.58
C MET A 52 13.31 -9.79 2.94
N LEU A 53 14.33 -10.65 3.01
CA LEU A 53 14.82 -11.18 4.30
C LEU A 53 15.40 -10.07 5.16
N LEU A 54 16.18 -9.14 4.60
CA LEU A 54 16.70 -7.99 5.35
C LEU A 54 15.56 -7.10 5.87
N ILE A 55 14.56 -6.79 5.03
CA ILE A 55 13.37 -6.03 5.42
C ILE A 55 12.59 -6.73 6.56
N SER A 56 12.46 -8.05 6.49
CA SER A 56 11.77 -8.83 7.52
C SER A 56 12.57 -8.91 8.82
N ASN A 57 13.87 -9.20 8.74
CA ASN A 57 14.76 -9.33 9.91
C ASN A 57 14.90 -8.00 10.68
N ASN A 58 14.78 -6.88 9.98
CA ASN A 58 14.80 -5.54 10.59
C ASN A 58 13.40 -5.04 10.97
N GLN A 59 12.39 -5.91 11.02
CA GLN A 59 11.03 -5.63 11.51
C GLN A 59 10.30 -4.49 10.77
N CYS A 60 10.69 -4.19 9.53
CA CYS A 60 10.06 -3.11 8.76
C CYS A 60 8.56 -3.35 8.55
N ARG A 61 8.17 -4.62 8.40
CA ARG A 61 6.77 -5.04 8.21
C ARG A 61 5.91 -4.96 9.46
N ASP A 62 6.48 -4.69 10.62
CA ASP A 62 5.70 -4.45 11.85
C ASP A 62 4.91 -3.13 11.75
N CYS A 63 5.42 -2.18 10.96
CA CYS A 63 4.81 -0.88 10.77
C CYS A 63 4.34 -0.64 9.33
N HIS A 64 5.08 -1.17 8.34
CA HIS A 64 4.82 -0.93 6.93
C HIS A 64 4.15 -2.12 6.25
N SER A 65 3.10 -1.84 5.47
CA SER A 65 2.53 -2.85 4.56
C SER A 65 3.37 -2.99 3.29
N LEU A 66 3.40 -4.20 2.74
CA LEU A 66 4.11 -4.55 1.51
C LEU A 66 3.36 -5.65 0.77
N TRP A 67 3.30 -5.57 -0.57
CA TRP A 67 2.61 -6.49 -1.48
C TRP A 67 1.11 -6.61 -1.20
N GLY A 68 0.46 -5.48 -0.90
CA GLY A 68 -0.96 -5.44 -0.62
C GLY A 68 -1.36 -6.11 0.70
N GLY A 69 -0.40 -6.69 1.42
CA GLY A 69 -0.61 -7.22 2.77
C GLY A 69 -0.76 -6.09 3.79
N GLU A 70 -1.48 -6.36 4.86
CA GLU A 70 -1.52 -5.44 6.00
C GLU A 70 -0.19 -5.45 6.75
N ALA A 71 0.17 -4.31 7.36
CA ALA A 71 1.22 -4.28 8.35
C ALA A 71 0.86 -5.20 9.52
N SER A 72 1.86 -5.73 10.23
CA SER A 72 1.62 -6.60 11.37
C SER A 72 0.58 -5.99 12.32
N PHE A 73 -0.42 -6.79 12.70
CA PHE A 73 -1.48 -6.39 13.64
C PHE A 73 -0.96 -5.91 15.00
N MET A 74 0.32 -6.19 15.29
CA MET A 74 0.91 -5.93 16.59
C MET A 74 1.04 -4.44 16.92
N ARG A 75 1.09 -3.54 15.94
CA ARG A 75 1.40 -2.13 16.22
C ARG A 75 0.41 -1.09 15.66
N ASN A 76 -0.45 -1.41 14.74
CA ASN A 76 -1.42 -0.47 14.13
C ASN A 76 -0.84 0.96 13.89
N VAL A 77 0.41 1.04 13.45
CA VAL A 77 1.11 2.30 13.21
C VAL A 77 0.67 2.83 11.84
N PRO A 78 0.28 4.10 11.72
CA PRO A 78 -0.11 4.69 10.44
C PRO A 78 1.11 5.02 9.55
N ALA A 79 2.00 4.04 9.35
CA ALA A 79 3.16 4.17 8.49
C ALA A 79 2.76 4.14 7.00
N PRO A 80 3.49 4.82 6.10
CA PRO A 80 3.30 4.70 4.67
C PRO A 80 3.48 3.26 4.18
N ARG A 81 2.76 2.89 3.12
CA ARG A 81 3.00 1.63 2.41
C ARG A 81 4.35 1.68 1.71
N LEU A 82 5.03 0.53 1.64
CA LEU A 82 6.26 0.39 0.85
C LEU A 82 5.97 0.09 -0.63
N ASP A 83 4.75 -0.38 -0.94
CA ASP A 83 4.33 -0.63 -2.31
C ASP A 83 4.41 0.64 -3.16
N GLY A 84 5.22 0.62 -4.20
CA GLY A 84 5.39 1.73 -5.12
C GLY A 84 6.24 2.89 -4.63
N ILE A 85 6.82 2.82 -3.42
CA ILE A 85 7.60 3.91 -2.81
C ILE A 85 8.83 4.30 -3.66
N GLY A 86 9.42 3.35 -4.35
CA GLY A 86 10.52 3.58 -5.29
C GLY A 86 10.13 4.37 -6.55
N SER A 87 8.83 4.59 -6.80
CA SER A 87 8.37 5.54 -7.82
C SER A 87 8.33 6.99 -7.33
N ILE A 88 8.50 7.21 -6.03
CA ILE A 88 8.47 8.53 -5.39
C ILE A 88 9.87 8.96 -4.96
N ARG A 89 10.71 8.00 -4.55
CA ARG A 89 12.08 8.24 -4.09
C ARG A 89 13.05 7.30 -4.78
N ASP A 90 14.30 7.74 -4.90
CA ASP A 90 15.38 6.96 -5.50
C ASP A 90 16.22 6.20 -4.44
N GLU A 91 17.15 5.40 -4.92
CA GLU A 91 18.04 4.59 -4.10
C GLU A 91 18.95 5.46 -3.20
N GLY A 92 19.48 6.56 -3.74
CA GLY A 92 20.32 7.48 -3.00
C GLY A 92 19.60 8.10 -1.81
N TRP A 93 18.34 8.49 -2.01
CA TRP A 93 17.49 8.98 -0.94
C TRP A 93 17.27 7.93 0.15
N PHE A 94 16.92 6.69 -0.23
CA PHE A 94 16.72 5.61 0.73
C PHE A 94 17.98 5.27 1.50
N TYR A 95 19.12 5.20 0.81
CA TYR A 95 20.40 4.95 1.46
C TYR A 95 20.74 6.04 2.48
N THR A 96 20.57 7.30 2.12
CA THR A 96 20.79 8.44 3.04
C THR A 96 19.87 8.37 4.25
N TYR A 97 18.58 8.07 4.02
CA TYR A 97 17.58 7.95 5.07
C TYR A 97 17.89 6.79 6.04
N LEU A 98 18.19 5.61 5.52
CA LEU A 98 18.52 4.42 6.33
C LEU A 98 19.88 4.59 7.06
N SER A 99 20.78 5.37 6.52
CA SER A 99 22.12 5.64 7.11
C SER A 99 22.10 6.76 8.14
N SER A 100 21.00 7.50 8.25
CA SER A 100 20.90 8.62 9.18
C SER A 100 20.82 8.14 10.64
N LYS A 101 21.58 8.78 11.53
CA LYS A 101 21.43 8.61 12.98
C LYS A 101 20.10 9.22 13.48
N ASP A 102 19.63 10.26 12.79
CA ASP A 102 18.32 10.88 13.03
C ASP A 102 17.52 10.93 11.73
N PRO A 103 16.75 9.88 11.40
CA PRO A 103 15.93 9.88 10.21
C PRO A 103 14.81 10.94 10.24
N GLN A 104 14.44 11.45 11.42
CA GLN A 104 13.44 12.51 11.56
C GLN A 104 13.95 13.88 11.07
N ALA A 105 15.25 14.09 11.01
CA ALA A 105 15.85 15.28 10.39
C ALA A 105 15.64 15.30 8.86
N ILE A 106 15.55 14.12 8.23
CA ILE A 106 15.32 13.99 6.76
C ILE A 106 13.84 13.94 6.46
N LEU A 107 13.08 13.15 7.20
CA LEU A 107 11.63 12.98 7.03
C LEU A 107 10.93 13.12 8.40
N PRO A 108 10.50 14.33 8.76
CA PRO A 108 9.82 14.58 10.03
C PRO A 108 8.57 13.73 10.19
N SER A 109 8.40 13.14 11.37
CA SER A 109 7.20 12.36 11.70
C SER A 109 6.35 13.08 12.73
N ARG A 110 5.03 13.09 12.50
CA ARG A 110 4.01 13.58 13.45
C ARG A 110 3.66 12.56 14.54
N LEU A 111 4.19 11.35 14.45
CA LEU A 111 3.89 10.28 15.40
C LEU A 111 4.65 10.48 16.71
N LYS A 112 4.15 9.85 17.78
CA LYS A 112 4.86 9.73 19.05
C LYS A 112 6.18 8.99 18.84
N GLN A 113 7.15 9.24 19.70
CA GLN A 113 8.52 8.74 19.57
C GLN A 113 8.59 7.22 19.39
N GLU A 114 7.78 6.46 20.13
CA GLU A 114 7.72 5.00 20.08
C GLU A 114 7.21 4.42 18.75
N TYR A 115 6.59 5.25 17.90
CA TYR A 115 6.04 4.87 16.59
C TYR A 115 6.80 5.49 15.42
N ARG A 116 7.88 6.21 15.70
CA ARG A 116 8.72 6.79 14.64
C ARG A 116 9.64 5.75 14.03
N MET A 117 9.99 5.95 12.76
CA MET A 117 10.99 5.14 12.08
C MET A 117 12.30 5.16 12.88
N PRO A 118 12.84 4.01 13.30
CA PRO A 118 14.12 3.96 14.01
C PRO A 118 15.29 4.27 13.09
N SER A 119 16.45 4.55 13.66
CA SER A 119 17.70 4.65 12.91
C SER A 119 18.25 3.26 12.59
N TYR A 120 18.66 3.05 11.34
CA TYR A 120 19.36 1.86 10.87
C TYR A 120 20.84 2.12 10.60
N ALA A 121 21.40 3.26 11.07
CA ALA A 121 22.78 3.64 10.87
C ALA A 121 23.80 2.64 11.44
N SER A 122 23.39 1.81 12.40
CA SER A 122 24.23 0.76 13.01
C SER A 122 24.31 -0.53 12.19
N LEU A 123 23.46 -0.70 11.18
CA LEU A 123 23.55 -1.87 10.30
C LEU A 123 24.79 -1.80 9.42
N PRO A 124 25.28 -2.95 8.94
CA PRO A 124 26.35 -3.01 7.93
C PRO A 124 26.00 -2.14 6.72
N ASP A 125 27.00 -1.50 6.13
CA ASP A 125 26.81 -0.61 4.96
C ASP A 125 26.18 -1.36 3.77
N GLU A 126 26.62 -2.61 3.54
CA GLU A 126 26.08 -3.46 2.48
C GLU A 126 24.59 -3.73 2.67
N ASP A 127 24.14 -4.05 3.90
CA ASP A 127 22.73 -4.31 4.20
C ASP A 127 21.87 -3.06 3.93
N ARG A 128 22.35 -1.87 4.32
CA ARG A 128 21.66 -0.61 4.06
C ARG A 128 21.54 -0.32 2.57
N ARG A 129 22.60 -0.61 1.79
CA ARG A 129 22.56 -0.49 0.31
C ARG A 129 21.58 -1.46 -0.32
N GLU A 130 21.61 -2.71 0.08
CA GLU A 130 20.66 -3.74 -0.39
C GLU A 130 19.21 -3.33 -0.06
N MET A 131 18.94 -2.87 1.15
CA MET A 131 17.61 -2.37 1.55
C MET A 131 17.21 -1.15 0.72
N ALA A 132 18.11 -0.20 0.51
CA ALA A 132 17.85 1.00 -0.30
C ALA A 132 17.54 0.65 -1.76
N LYS A 133 18.34 -0.24 -2.35
CA LYS A 133 18.14 -0.77 -3.71
C LYS A 133 16.78 -1.46 -3.83
N TYR A 134 16.43 -2.28 -2.85
CA TYR A 134 15.13 -2.95 -2.82
C TYR A 134 13.98 -1.96 -2.76
N LEU A 135 13.99 -1.01 -1.80
CA LEU A 135 12.94 -0.01 -1.67
C LEU A 135 12.80 0.83 -2.95
N ALA A 136 13.91 1.19 -3.58
CA ALA A 136 13.91 1.91 -4.85
C ALA A 136 13.35 1.07 -6.01
N SER A 137 13.45 -0.26 -5.93
CA SER A 137 12.90 -1.17 -6.95
C SER A 137 11.39 -1.35 -6.90
N LEU A 138 10.77 -1.03 -5.77
CA LEU A 138 9.33 -1.16 -5.57
C LEU A 138 8.59 -0.06 -6.34
N LYS A 139 8.17 -0.39 -7.55
CA LYS A 139 7.56 0.56 -8.49
C LYS A 139 6.04 0.40 -8.55
N VAL A 140 5.40 1.45 -9.04
CA VAL A 140 3.98 1.47 -9.33
C VAL A 140 3.73 1.87 -10.78
N LYS A 141 2.72 1.28 -11.41
CA LYS A 141 2.29 1.64 -12.76
C LYS A 141 1.78 3.10 -12.79
N ASN A 142 2.04 3.81 -13.88
CA ASN A 142 1.75 5.24 -14.02
C ASN A 142 0.30 5.61 -13.66
N TRP A 143 -0.67 4.76 -14.01
CA TRP A 143 -2.07 5.02 -13.74
C TRP A 143 -2.44 4.99 -12.24
N TYR A 144 -1.56 4.45 -11.37
CA TYR A 144 -1.75 4.40 -9.91
C TYR A 144 -0.79 5.32 -9.14
N LEU A 145 0.12 6.01 -9.83
CA LEU A 145 1.16 6.83 -9.19
C LEU A 145 0.58 7.96 -8.32
N THR A 146 -0.50 8.60 -8.77
CA THR A 146 -1.18 9.66 -8.02
C THR A 146 -1.75 9.12 -6.71
N GLU A 147 -2.37 7.94 -6.73
CA GLU A 147 -2.89 7.30 -5.51
C GLU A 147 -1.77 6.93 -4.53
N THR A 148 -0.62 6.48 -5.05
CA THR A 148 0.54 6.19 -4.21
C THR A 148 1.08 7.46 -3.52
N ARG A 149 1.20 8.57 -4.26
CA ARG A 149 1.62 9.87 -3.72
C ARG A 149 0.64 10.40 -2.68
N LYS A 150 -0.65 10.29 -2.97
CA LYS A 150 -1.72 10.68 -2.06
C LYS A 150 -1.63 9.90 -0.75
N ALA A 151 -1.55 8.57 -0.83
CA ALA A 151 -1.49 7.70 0.34
C ALA A 151 -0.27 8.00 1.21
N GLU A 152 0.90 8.26 0.61
CA GLU A 152 2.10 8.66 1.36
C GLU A 152 1.92 10.03 2.02
N TYR A 153 1.50 11.04 1.27
CA TYR A 153 1.30 12.40 1.78
C TYR A 153 0.35 12.43 2.98
N GLU A 154 -0.81 11.78 2.87
CA GLU A 154 -1.81 11.73 3.93
C GLU A 154 -1.28 11.01 5.18
N LYS A 155 -0.50 9.94 5.02
CA LYS A 155 0.13 9.24 6.15
C LYS A 155 1.20 10.09 6.84
N LEU A 156 2.04 10.78 6.09
CA LEU A 156 3.11 11.61 6.63
C LEU A 156 2.58 12.87 7.29
N THR A 157 1.65 13.56 6.64
CA THR A 157 1.21 14.89 7.08
C THR A 157 -0.05 14.86 7.95
N GLY A 158 -0.89 13.83 7.81
CA GLY A 158 -2.23 13.77 8.40
C GLY A 158 -3.23 14.74 7.75
N LYS A 159 -2.88 15.33 6.61
CA LYS A 159 -3.71 16.28 5.86
C LYS A 159 -4.20 15.64 4.57
N PRO A 160 -5.38 16.04 4.06
CA PRO A 160 -5.84 15.59 2.75
C PRO A 160 -4.89 16.05 1.64
N TYR A 161 -4.64 15.15 0.68
CA TYR A 161 -3.79 15.47 -0.48
C TYR A 161 -4.50 16.46 -1.40
N GLN A 162 -3.77 17.50 -1.78
CA GLN A 162 -4.20 18.46 -2.81
C GLN A 162 -3.25 18.31 -3.99
N PRO A 163 -3.75 17.92 -5.19
CA PRO A 163 -2.93 17.73 -6.38
C PRO A 163 -2.33 19.03 -6.90
#